data_69c7caeacd683b66d07c4e09d75ac4bc
#
_entry.id   69c7caeacd683b66d07c4e09d75ac4bc
#
_cell.length_a   1.000
_cell.length_b   1.000
_cell.length_c   1.000
_cell.angle_alpha   90.00
_cell.angle_beta   90.00
_cell.angle_gamma   90.00
#
_symmetry.space_group_name_H-M   'P 1'
#
loop_
_entity.id
_entity.type
_entity.pdbx_description
1 polymer ?
#
loop_
_entity_poly.entity_id
_entity_poly.type
_entity_poly.pdbx_seq_one_letter_code
_entity_poly.pdbx_strand_id
1 'polypeptide(L)'
;MSIKSILLLKTTSDFIYMFSSNLLKKAFGFLREIILAFFFGSDIMYANYLLLKTITDFFSQFTLGNALQANIMPKFTKLYASESSIDISNVFGFSKYFSFKLFVISQFIQIPLILYIQPDRIVVYILLSFFLGIVMSVNFFNSIFLTILQAKGSFKEHSFATTLNISLSTFLLYPFTLFFGILGVVVSRLSGAIILALVYIKPLLKEKGDVKAKLSFNDLNFSILILGNFANIIMFSSRFVSGIDGSNNIAYYTYAIIFLNVFLTAVVMNVNTLVLKIISVKRDYKIILVSTLLSTIIGGLFIFIISLFSFEIVSFVFERGAFSNSDTLLTSSYINDICWSFIFMFIASALFQPYFTLPQSYLNKESKYLARPFIFTVFLLLIYFYLNNHGVRFNSLVMIYTLSFISFVLSIIAFVKYYRHEI
;
A
#
# COMPACT_ATOMS: atom_id res chain seq x y z
N MET A 1 14.03 18.53 35.38
CA MET A 1 13.12 17.96 34.38
C MET A 1 12.98 16.46 34.63
N SER A 2 11.80 15.91 34.86
CA SER A 2 11.67 14.50 35.21
C SER A 2 11.86 13.61 33.93
N ILE A 3 12.37 12.39 34.09
CA ILE A 3 12.56 11.43 33.00
C ILE A 3 11.22 11.23 32.21
N LYS A 4 10.10 11.32 32.92
CA LYS A 4 8.74 11.23 32.35
C LYS A 4 8.41 12.40 31.38
N SER A 5 8.89 13.63 31.69
CA SER A 5 8.71 14.81 30.82
C SER A 5 9.60 14.74 29.55
N ILE A 6 10.80 14.19 29.67
CA ILE A 6 11.73 14.00 28.54
C ILE A 6 11.21 12.91 27.58
N LEU A 7 10.67 11.81 28.12
CA LEU A 7 10.04 10.75 27.32
C LEU A 7 8.78 11.24 26.61
N LEU A 8 7.94 12.05 27.26
CA LEU A 8 6.77 12.67 26.63
C LEU A 8 7.15 13.63 25.51
N LEU A 9 8.19 14.45 25.68
CA LEU A 9 8.70 15.35 24.65
C LEU A 9 9.28 14.60 23.44
N LYS A 10 10.05 13.53 23.67
CA LYS A 10 10.59 12.71 22.58
C LYS A 10 9.49 12.00 21.79
N THR A 11 8.54 11.35 22.47
CA THR A 11 7.41 10.67 21.80
C THR A 11 6.53 11.64 21.01
N THR A 12 6.32 12.86 21.52
CA THR A 12 5.56 13.90 20.80
C THR A 12 6.32 14.38 19.57
N SER A 13 7.62 14.61 19.68
CA SER A 13 8.48 14.98 18.54
C SER A 13 8.51 13.89 17.47
N ASP A 14 8.69 12.63 17.84
CA ASP A 14 8.69 11.48 16.92
C ASP A 14 7.34 11.36 16.20
N PHE A 15 6.24 11.57 16.91
CA PHE A 15 4.90 11.58 16.34
C PHE A 15 4.72 12.70 15.29
N ILE A 16 5.19 13.93 15.61
CA ILE A 16 5.13 15.07 14.67
C ILE A 16 5.93 14.76 13.40
N TYR A 17 7.15 14.22 13.53
CA TYR A 17 7.95 13.84 12.35
C TYR A 17 7.24 12.79 11.49
N MET A 18 6.68 11.76 12.10
CA MET A 18 5.96 10.71 11.36
C MET A 18 4.70 11.24 10.69
N PHE A 19 3.91 12.06 11.39
CA PHE A 19 2.67 12.64 10.85
C PHE A 19 2.96 13.59 9.70
N SER A 20 3.89 14.54 9.88
CA SER A 20 4.28 15.51 8.85
C SER A 20 4.87 14.80 7.62
N SER A 21 5.72 13.79 7.83
CA SER A 21 6.26 12.96 6.76
C SER A 21 5.15 12.22 5.99
N ASN A 22 4.17 11.66 6.69
CA ASN A 22 3.04 10.98 6.05
C ASN A 22 2.19 11.93 5.21
N LEU A 23 1.94 13.13 5.71
CA LEU A 23 1.20 14.17 4.97
C LEU A 23 1.96 14.60 3.70
N LEU A 24 3.26 14.89 3.84
CA LEU A 24 4.12 15.25 2.70
C LEU A 24 4.19 14.13 1.66
N LYS A 25 4.34 12.87 2.08
CA LYS A 25 4.31 11.72 1.17
C LYS A 25 3.01 11.63 0.38
N LYS A 26 1.87 11.91 1.01
CA LYS A 26 0.57 11.93 0.33
C LYS A 26 0.47 13.07 -0.66
N ALA A 27 0.93 14.27 -0.30
CA ALA A 27 0.94 15.42 -1.19
C ALA A 27 1.83 15.17 -2.42
N PHE A 28 3.06 14.67 -2.24
CA PHE A 28 3.94 14.33 -3.36
C PHE A 28 3.39 13.16 -4.19
N GLY A 29 2.80 12.16 -3.55
CA GLY A 29 2.15 11.05 -4.26
C GLY A 29 1.00 11.53 -5.14
N PHE A 30 0.18 12.45 -4.64
CA PHE A 30 -0.91 13.05 -5.40
C PHE A 30 -0.41 13.95 -6.55
N LEU A 31 0.60 14.79 -6.28
CA LEU A 31 1.25 15.61 -7.31
C LEU A 31 1.83 14.74 -8.45
N ARG A 32 2.40 13.60 -8.11
CA ARG A 32 2.90 12.66 -9.11
C ARG A 32 1.78 12.16 -10.04
N GLU A 33 0.61 11.87 -9.53
CA GLU A 33 -0.51 11.41 -10.37
C GLU A 33 -1.06 12.54 -11.25
N ILE A 34 -1.02 13.80 -10.79
CA ILE A 34 -1.34 14.96 -11.62
C ILE A 34 -0.35 15.09 -12.79
N ILE A 35 0.96 14.94 -12.53
CA ILE A 35 1.98 14.97 -13.57
C ILE A 35 1.77 13.83 -14.59
N LEU A 36 1.43 12.62 -14.11
CA LEU A 36 1.15 11.49 -14.99
C LEU A 36 -0.10 11.71 -15.85
N ALA A 37 -1.17 12.27 -15.28
CA ALA A 37 -2.36 12.66 -16.04
C ALA A 37 -2.04 13.72 -17.10
N PHE A 38 -1.22 14.70 -16.77
CA PHE A 38 -0.78 15.74 -17.72
C PHE A 38 -0.04 15.16 -18.93
N PHE A 39 0.86 14.20 -18.74
CA PHE A 39 1.66 13.63 -19.82
C PHE A 39 0.93 12.56 -20.64
N PHE A 40 0.10 11.75 -20.00
CA PHE A 40 -0.42 10.52 -20.59
C PHE A 40 -1.96 10.46 -20.67
N GLY A 41 -2.68 11.26 -19.87
CA GLY A 41 -4.14 11.13 -19.78
C GLY A 41 -4.56 9.66 -19.55
N SER A 42 -5.39 9.16 -20.46
CA SER A 42 -5.84 7.76 -20.50
C SER A 42 -5.23 6.95 -21.65
N ASP A 43 -4.05 7.35 -22.18
CA ASP A 43 -3.40 6.63 -23.29
C ASP A 43 -3.25 5.13 -22.98
N ILE A 44 -3.40 4.30 -24.00
CA ILE A 44 -3.24 2.86 -23.95
C ILE A 44 -1.87 2.41 -23.44
N MET A 45 -0.82 3.17 -23.78
CA MET A 45 0.53 2.89 -23.30
C MET A 45 0.65 3.09 -21.79
N TYR A 46 -0.01 4.12 -21.26
CA TYR A 46 -0.11 4.35 -19.82
C TYR A 46 -0.99 3.30 -19.13
N ALA A 47 -2.10 2.91 -19.76
CA ALA A 47 -2.97 1.85 -19.26
C ALA A 47 -2.21 0.52 -19.09
N ASN A 48 -1.43 0.13 -20.09
CA ASN A 48 -0.61 -1.10 -20.03
C ASN A 48 0.52 -0.99 -18.98
N TYR A 49 1.15 0.19 -18.83
CA TYR A 49 2.07 0.43 -17.73
C TYR A 49 1.38 0.26 -16.38
N LEU A 50 0.15 0.78 -16.20
CA LEU A 50 -0.61 0.63 -14.97
C LEU A 50 -0.94 -0.83 -14.67
N LEU A 51 -1.21 -1.65 -15.69
CA LEU A 51 -1.47 -3.07 -15.53
C LEU A 51 -0.22 -3.80 -15.00
N LEU A 52 0.94 -3.59 -15.63
CA LEU A 52 2.22 -4.14 -15.17
C LEU A 52 2.59 -3.65 -13.77
N LYS A 53 2.40 -2.35 -13.53
CA LYS A 53 2.60 -1.72 -12.22
C LYS A 53 1.69 -2.34 -11.17
N THR A 54 0.45 -2.72 -11.50
CA THR A 54 -0.49 -3.34 -10.56
C THR A 54 0.04 -4.64 -10.01
N ILE A 55 0.68 -5.47 -10.85
CA ILE A 55 1.31 -6.72 -10.43
C ILE A 55 2.46 -6.45 -9.46
N THR A 56 3.35 -5.53 -9.80
CA THR A 56 4.48 -5.20 -8.92
C THR A 56 4.04 -4.51 -7.62
N ASP A 57 3.02 -3.65 -7.68
CA ASP A 57 2.44 -3.02 -6.50
C ASP A 57 1.76 -4.05 -5.59
N PHE A 58 1.07 -5.05 -6.15
CA PHE A 58 0.49 -6.14 -5.38
C PHE A 58 1.54 -6.88 -4.56
N PHE A 59 2.63 -7.32 -5.18
CA PHE A 59 3.74 -7.94 -4.45
C PHE A 59 4.42 -7.00 -3.46
N SER A 60 4.58 -5.73 -3.81
CA SER A 60 5.18 -4.73 -2.92
C SER A 60 4.35 -4.50 -1.66
N GLN A 61 3.01 -4.54 -1.74
CA GLN A 61 2.14 -4.31 -0.58
C GLN A 61 2.18 -5.46 0.42
N PHE A 62 2.42 -6.69 0.00
CA PHE A 62 2.67 -7.79 0.94
C PHE A 62 3.95 -7.57 1.76
N THR A 63 4.84 -6.75 1.27
CA THR A 63 6.20 -6.58 1.77
C THR A 63 6.49 -5.18 2.28
N LEU A 64 5.66 -4.19 1.91
CA LEU A 64 5.77 -2.79 2.31
C LEU A 64 4.67 -2.43 3.32
N GLY A 65 5.01 -1.60 4.29
CA GLY A 65 4.05 -0.97 5.16
C GLY A 65 3.80 -1.66 6.50
N ASN A 66 2.66 -1.35 7.12
CA ASN A 66 2.31 -1.73 8.50
C ASN A 66 2.38 -3.23 8.77
N ALA A 67 2.17 -4.05 7.77
CA ALA A 67 2.16 -5.50 7.90
C ALA A 67 3.58 -6.08 8.09
N LEU A 68 4.58 -5.60 7.35
CA LEU A 68 5.98 -5.99 7.57
C LEU A 68 6.47 -5.46 8.92
N GLN A 69 6.10 -4.22 9.27
CA GLN A 69 6.38 -3.63 10.58
C GLN A 69 5.79 -4.47 11.71
N ALA A 70 4.53 -4.88 11.61
CA ALA A 70 3.87 -5.72 12.62
C ALA A 70 4.60 -7.05 12.89
N ASN A 71 5.24 -7.62 11.88
CA ASN A 71 5.97 -8.88 12.00
C ASN A 71 7.42 -8.70 12.47
N ILE A 72 8.15 -7.76 11.89
CA ILE A 72 9.60 -7.61 12.08
C ILE A 72 9.93 -6.68 13.24
N MET A 73 9.19 -5.59 13.39
CA MET A 73 9.46 -4.53 14.38
C MET A 73 9.54 -5.06 15.82
N PRO A 74 8.62 -5.92 16.32
CA PRO A 74 8.71 -6.40 17.70
C PRO A 74 9.98 -7.19 18.00
N LYS A 75 10.46 -7.96 17.03
CA LYS A 75 11.70 -8.73 17.13
C LYS A 75 12.92 -7.83 17.27
N PHE A 76 13.04 -6.83 16.38
CA PHE A 76 14.17 -5.91 16.41
C PHE A 76 14.10 -4.92 17.57
N THR A 77 12.92 -4.48 17.98
CA THR A 77 12.76 -3.62 19.16
C THR A 77 13.26 -4.32 20.43
N LYS A 78 12.98 -5.62 20.59
CA LYS A 78 13.51 -6.40 21.72
C LYS A 78 15.03 -6.51 21.67
N LEU A 79 15.61 -6.74 20.50
CA LEU A 79 17.06 -6.80 20.32
C LEU A 79 17.72 -5.47 20.64
N TYR A 80 17.21 -4.35 20.15
CA TYR A 80 17.76 -3.02 20.44
C TYR A 80 17.48 -2.54 21.87
N ALA A 81 16.54 -3.14 22.58
CA ALA A 81 16.32 -2.87 24.02
C ALA A 81 17.38 -3.56 24.90
N SER A 82 17.92 -4.70 24.46
CA SER A 82 18.98 -5.42 25.18
C SER A 82 20.39 -5.01 24.76
N GLU A 83 20.58 -4.57 23.52
CA GLU A 83 21.87 -4.29 22.91
C GLU A 83 21.91 -2.92 22.22
N SER A 84 23.00 -2.18 22.42
CA SER A 84 23.17 -0.86 21.79
C SER A 84 23.47 -0.91 20.30
N SER A 85 24.09 -2.00 19.83
CA SER A 85 24.43 -2.23 18.43
C SER A 85 24.21 -3.69 18.04
N ILE A 86 23.73 -3.91 16.81
CA ILE A 86 23.37 -5.24 16.30
C ILE A 86 24.00 -5.42 14.92
N ASP A 87 24.62 -6.57 14.69
CA ASP A 87 25.07 -6.98 13.36
C ASP A 87 23.88 -7.47 12.51
N ILE A 88 23.55 -6.73 11.44
CA ILE A 88 22.43 -7.02 10.53
C ILE A 88 22.89 -7.66 9.21
N SER A 89 24.11 -8.17 9.13
CA SER A 89 24.67 -8.79 7.91
C SER A 89 23.82 -9.97 7.40
N ASN A 90 23.30 -10.81 8.31
CA ASN A 90 22.41 -11.92 7.94
C ASN A 90 21.05 -11.42 7.41
N VAL A 91 20.53 -10.28 7.93
CA VAL A 91 19.30 -9.66 7.42
C VAL A 91 19.52 -9.12 6.02
N PHE A 92 20.69 -8.57 5.74
CA PHE A 92 21.07 -8.14 4.40
C PHE A 92 21.05 -9.31 3.39
N GLY A 93 21.68 -10.43 3.74
CA GLY A 93 21.65 -11.64 2.92
C GLY A 93 20.24 -12.14 2.63
N PHE A 94 19.40 -12.23 3.66
CA PHE A 94 17.99 -12.61 3.53
C PHE A 94 17.22 -11.63 2.64
N SER A 95 17.35 -10.33 2.87
CA SER A 95 16.66 -9.27 2.14
C SER A 95 17.01 -9.30 0.65
N LYS A 96 18.31 -9.44 0.31
CA LYS A 96 18.81 -9.55 -1.06
C LYS A 96 18.24 -10.79 -1.76
N TYR A 97 18.31 -11.96 -1.11
CA TYR A 97 17.81 -13.20 -1.67
C TYR A 97 16.31 -13.17 -1.95
N PHE A 98 15.54 -12.65 -0.98
CA PHE A 98 14.09 -12.56 -1.13
C PHE A 98 13.67 -11.51 -2.17
N SER A 99 14.34 -10.36 -2.22
CA SER A 99 14.14 -9.34 -3.26
C SER A 99 14.34 -9.90 -4.65
N PHE A 100 15.40 -10.70 -4.83
CA PHE A 100 15.66 -11.38 -6.10
C PHE A 100 14.58 -12.40 -6.47
N LYS A 101 14.10 -13.19 -5.49
CA LYS A 101 12.96 -14.12 -5.72
C LYS A 101 11.70 -13.38 -6.16
N LEU A 102 11.38 -12.27 -5.50
CA LEU A 102 10.22 -11.46 -5.88
C LEU A 102 10.36 -10.91 -7.31
N PHE A 103 11.56 -10.45 -7.68
CA PHE A 103 11.86 -10.03 -9.06
C PHE A 103 11.52 -11.15 -10.05
N VAL A 104 12.09 -12.34 -9.84
CA VAL A 104 11.88 -13.49 -10.73
C VAL A 104 10.39 -13.85 -10.82
N ILE A 105 9.68 -13.96 -9.69
CA ILE A 105 8.25 -14.27 -9.67
C ILE A 105 7.45 -13.23 -10.46
N SER A 106 7.76 -11.93 -10.29
CA SER A 106 7.06 -10.87 -11.02
C SER A 106 7.25 -10.98 -12.53
N GLN A 107 8.46 -11.34 -13.00
CA GLN A 107 8.73 -11.53 -14.43
C GLN A 107 7.97 -12.73 -14.99
N PHE A 108 7.89 -13.84 -14.24
CA PHE A 108 7.08 -15.01 -14.65
C PHE A 108 5.60 -14.71 -14.85
N ILE A 109 5.07 -13.69 -14.17
CA ILE A 109 3.66 -13.29 -14.34
C ILE A 109 3.53 -12.23 -15.44
N GLN A 110 4.44 -11.25 -15.47
CA GLN A 110 4.33 -10.11 -16.39
C GLN A 110 4.64 -10.47 -17.83
N ILE A 111 5.66 -11.31 -18.08
CA ILE A 111 6.06 -11.66 -19.46
C ILE A 111 4.92 -12.38 -20.23
N PRO A 112 4.28 -13.43 -19.70
CA PRO A 112 3.14 -14.04 -20.37
C PRO A 112 1.97 -13.05 -20.59
N LEU A 113 1.72 -12.16 -19.64
CA LEU A 113 0.68 -11.14 -19.76
C LEU A 113 0.97 -10.15 -20.89
N ILE A 114 2.23 -9.72 -21.05
CA ILE A 114 2.66 -8.84 -22.14
C ILE A 114 2.44 -9.53 -23.49
N LEU A 115 2.84 -10.78 -23.61
CA LEU A 115 2.66 -11.58 -24.82
C LEU A 115 1.17 -11.71 -25.22
N TYR A 116 0.29 -11.79 -24.22
CA TYR A 116 -1.15 -11.91 -24.44
C TYR A 116 -1.80 -10.58 -24.86
N ILE A 117 -1.43 -9.45 -24.23
CA ILE A 117 -2.15 -8.17 -24.36
C ILE A 117 -1.60 -7.30 -25.49
N GLN A 118 -0.27 -7.27 -25.67
CA GLN A 118 0.38 -6.31 -26.59
C GLN A 118 1.57 -6.92 -27.34
N PRO A 119 1.31 -7.82 -28.30
CA PRO A 119 2.39 -8.45 -29.07
C PRO A 119 3.18 -7.45 -29.94
N ASP A 120 2.54 -6.37 -30.40
CA ASP A 120 3.15 -5.45 -31.37
C ASP A 120 4.27 -4.55 -30.78
N ARG A 121 4.24 -4.28 -29.46
CA ARG A 121 5.22 -3.42 -28.76
C ARG A 121 5.97 -4.15 -27.65
N ILE A 122 6.21 -5.42 -27.86
CA ILE A 122 6.75 -6.35 -26.86
C ILE A 122 8.02 -5.85 -26.18
N VAL A 123 8.96 -5.27 -26.95
CA VAL A 123 10.26 -4.83 -26.42
C VAL A 123 10.09 -3.72 -25.37
N VAL A 124 9.22 -2.75 -25.62
CA VAL A 124 8.98 -1.63 -24.69
C VAL A 124 8.36 -2.14 -23.40
N TYR A 125 7.38 -3.05 -23.50
CA TYR A 125 6.71 -3.59 -22.30
C TYR A 125 7.59 -4.58 -21.52
N ILE A 126 8.47 -5.33 -22.18
CA ILE A 126 9.47 -6.16 -21.50
C ILE A 126 10.45 -5.27 -20.71
N LEU A 127 10.93 -4.18 -21.30
CA LEU A 127 11.79 -3.21 -20.59
C LEU A 127 11.05 -2.58 -19.40
N LEU A 128 9.79 -2.18 -19.58
CA LEU A 128 8.95 -1.66 -18.50
C LEU A 128 8.80 -2.68 -17.36
N SER A 129 8.48 -3.92 -17.69
CA SER A 129 8.36 -5.02 -16.73
C SER A 129 9.66 -5.26 -15.96
N PHE A 130 10.78 -5.29 -16.67
CA PHE A 130 12.09 -5.46 -16.07
C PHE A 130 12.42 -4.36 -15.07
N PHE A 131 12.27 -3.09 -15.46
CA PHE A 131 12.53 -1.96 -14.56
C PHE A 131 11.53 -1.89 -13.40
N LEU A 132 10.25 -2.18 -13.62
CA LEU A 132 9.24 -2.27 -12.56
C LEU A 132 9.60 -3.38 -11.54
N GLY A 133 10.05 -4.52 -12.02
CA GLY A 133 10.54 -5.60 -11.16
C GLY A 133 11.74 -5.18 -10.32
N ILE A 134 12.69 -4.43 -10.89
CA ILE A 134 13.82 -3.86 -10.13
C ILE A 134 13.33 -2.88 -9.07
N VAL A 135 12.44 -1.94 -9.42
CA VAL A 135 11.86 -0.97 -8.46
C VAL A 135 11.19 -1.71 -7.31
N MET A 136 10.39 -2.73 -7.60
CA MET A 136 9.74 -3.57 -6.59
C MET A 136 10.77 -4.23 -5.65
N SER A 137 11.82 -4.82 -6.23
CA SER A 137 12.86 -5.52 -5.47
C SER A 137 13.66 -4.58 -4.56
N VAL A 138 14.03 -3.40 -5.07
CA VAL A 138 14.73 -2.38 -4.29
C VAL A 138 13.84 -1.81 -3.19
N ASN A 139 12.56 -1.58 -3.47
CA ASN A 139 11.60 -1.10 -2.48
C ASN A 139 11.38 -2.13 -1.36
N PHE A 140 11.29 -3.42 -1.69
CA PHE A 140 11.22 -4.48 -0.68
C PHE A 140 12.46 -4.50 0.20
N PHE A 141 13.64 -4.48 -0.41
CA PHE A 141 14.91 -4.41 0.30
C PHE A 141 14.91 -3.21 1.26
N ASN A 142 14.59 -2.01 0.77
CA ASN A 142 14.54 -0.78 1.55
C ASN A 142 13.56 -0.88 2.72
N SER A 143 12.39 -1.51 2.54
CA SER A 143 11.34 -1.56 3.55
C SER A 143 11.74 -2.34 4.81
N ILE A 144 12.53 -3.40 4.66
CA ILE A 144 13.08 -4.16 5.79
C ILE A 144 13.98 -3.26 6.65
N PHE A 145 14.90 -2.53 6.02
CA PHE A 145 15.83 -1.66 6.74
C PHE A 145 15.17 -0.41 7.31
N LEU A 146 14.15 0.13 6.65
CA LEU A 146 13.33 1.20 7.20
C LEU A 146 12.58 0.74 8.47
N THR A 147 12.11 -0.51 8.50
CA THR A 147 11.50 -1.10 9.70
C THR A 147 12.52 -1.26 10.83
N ILE A 148 13.77 -1.64 10.49
CA ILE A 148 14.87 -1.72 11.48
C ILE A 148 15.21 -0.34 12.05
N LEU A 149 15.26 0.72 11.22
CA LEU A 149 15.45 2.09 11.69
C LEU A 149 14.37 2.53 12.68
N GLN A 150 13.11 2.16 12.42
CA GLN A 150 12.02 2.42 13.37
C GLN A 150 12.19 1.63 14.68
N ALA A 151 12.55 0.34 14.58
CA ALA A 151 12.79 -0.50 15.75
C ALA A 151 13.94 0.00 16.62
N LYS A 152 14.96 0.62 16.02
CA LYS A 152 16.08 1.31 16.68
C LYS A 152 15.62 2.62 17.38
N GLY A 153 14.42 3.11 17.08
CA GLY A 153 13.92 4.40 17.59
C GLY A 153 14.37 5.61 16.77
N SER A 154 14.95 5.40 15.59
CA SER A 154 15.39 6.44 14.65
C SER A 154 14.22 6.93 13.78
N PHE A 155 13.12 7.40 14.40
CA PHE A 155 11.90 7.82 13.70
C PHE A 155 12.12 9.02 12.79
N LYS A 156 13.02 9.93 13.16
CA LYS A 156 13.38 11.09 12.34
C LYS A 156 14.02 10.64 11.02
N GLU A 157 15.06 9.79 11.10
CA GLU A 157 15.75 9.26 9.92
C GLU A 157 14.79 8.46 9.02
N HIS A 158 13.95 7.61 9.61
CA HIS A 158 12.90 6.89 8.88
C HIS A 158 11.96 7.84 8.14
N SER A 159 11.48 8.89 8.80
CA SER A 159 10.57 9.88 8.23
C SER A 159 11.22 10.64 7.08
N PHE A 160 12.46 11.12 7.26
CA PHE A 160 13.20 11.77 6.19
C PHE A 160 13.51 10.85 5.02
N ALA A 161 13.94 9.61 5.27
CA ALA A 161 14.24 8.63 4.23
C ALA A 161 13.01 8.35 3.34
N THR A 162 11.87 8.11 3.95
CA THR A 162 10.64 7.82 3.22
C THR A 162 10.10 9.03 2.45
N THR A 163 10.22 10.23 3.01
CA THR A 163 9.83 11.48 2.34
C THR A 163 10.79 11.79 1.19
N LEU A 164 12.10 11.66 1.39
CA LEU A 164 13.11 11.87 0.36
C LEU A 164 12.86 10.97 -0.87
N ASN A 165 12.58 9.69 -0.65
CA ASN A 165 12.28 8.76 -1.74
C ASN A 165 11.12 9.25 -2.63
N ILE A 166 10.00 9.64 -2.01
CA ILE A 166 8.81 10.06 -2.75
C ILE A 166 9.00 11.45 -3.38
N SER A 167 9.54 12.42 -2.64
CA SER A 167 9.78 13.77 -3.17
C SER A 167 10.73 13.74 -4.35
N LEU A 168 11.87 13.03 -4.22
CA LEU A 168 12.86 12.94 -5.29
C LEU A 168 12.28 12.23 -6.53
N SER A 169 11.57 11.11 -6.33
CA SER A 169 10.91 10.42 -7.44
C SER A 169 9.85 11.29 -8.13
N THR A 170 9.19 12.20 -7.40
CA THR A 170 8.20 13.13 -7.95
C THR A 170 8.87 14.28 -8.71
N PHE A 171 9.94 14.87 -8.16
CA PHE A 171 10.67 15.94 -8.84
C PHE A 171 11.38 15.45 -10.11
N LEU A 172 11.95 14.27 -10.08
CA LEU A 172 12.60 13.66 -11.25
C LEU A 172 11.59 13.14 -12.29
N LEU A 173 10.32 12.98 -11.92
CA LEU A 173 9.30 12.48 -12.82
C LEU A 173 9.14 13.35 -14.06
N TYR A 174 8.99 14.67 -13.89
CA TYR A 174 8.77 15.59 -14.99
C TYR A 174 9.91 15.54 -16.02
N PRO A 175 11.19 15.80 -15.66
CA PRO A 175 12.28 15.76 -16.65
C PRO A 175 12.47 14.36 -17.25
N PHE A 176 12.40 13.29 -16.45
CA PHE A 176 12.62 11.96 -17.01
C PHE A 176 11.47 11.52 -17.93
N THR A 177 10.24 11.91 -17.65
CA THR A 177 9.11 11.63 -18.53
C THR A 177 9.22 12.41 -19.83
N LEU A 178 9.70 13.65 -19.78
CA LEU A 178 9.92 14.47 -20.97
C LEU A 178 10.95 13.84 -21.94
N PHE A 179 12.05 13.26 -21.39
CA PHE A 179 13.12 12.69 -22.22
C PHE A 179 12.90 11.22 -22.59
N PHE A 180 12.30 10.42 -21.71
CA PHE A 180 12.21 8.96 -21.84
C PHE A 180 10.76 8.44 -21.90
N GLY A 181 9.75 9.34 -21.96
CA GLY A 181 8.35 8.95 -21.99
C GLY A 181 7.98 8.06 -20.79
N ILE A 182 7.24 7.00 -21.04
CA ILE A 182 6.76 6.07 -19.98
C ILE A 182 7.90 5.39 -19.21
N LEU A 183 9.05 5.14 -19.82
CA LEU A 183 10.24 4.60 -19.14
C LEU A 183 10.77 5.58 -18.10
N GLY A 184 10.67 6.89 -18.35
CA GLY A 184 11.06 7.93 -17.40
C GLY A 184 10.29 7.87 -16.09
N VAL A 185 9.03 7.42 -16.12
CA VAL A 185 8.21 7.20 -14.92
C VAL A 185 8.84 6.14 -14.01
N VAL A 186 9.35 5.06 -14.58
CA VAL A 186 9.95 3.96 -13.81
C VAL A 186 11.35 4.34 -13.34
N VAL A 187 12.13 5.00 -14.19
CA VAL A 187 13.49 5.48 -13.84
C VAL A 187 13.44 6.48 -12.70
N SER A 188 12.47 7.42 -12.69
CA SER A 188 12.31 8.38 -11.58
C SER A 188 12.05 7.68 -10.23
N ARG A 189 11.21 6.64 -10.22
CA ARG A 189 10.94 5.82 -9.02
C ARG A 189 12.19 5.05 -8.57
N LEU A 190 12.92 4.49 -9.52
CA LEU A 190 14.15 3.75 -9.24
C LEU A 190 15.22 4.67 -8.63
N SER A 191 15.38 5.87 -9.17
CA SER A 191 16.32 6.87 -8.65
C SER A 191 16.03 7.22 -7.19
N GLY A 192 14.76 7.49 -6.83
CA GLY A 192 14.37 7.73 -5.44
C GLY A 192 14.71 6.56 -4.52
N ALA A 193 14.40 5.33 -4.94
CA ALA A 193 14.66 4.12 -4.16
C ALA A 193 16.17 3.84 -3.96
N ILE A 194 16.99 4.06 -4.99
CA ILE A 194 18.45 3.91 -4.92
C ILE A 194 19.07 4.96 -3.99
N ILE A 195 18.67 6.23 -4.11
CA ILE A 195 19.21 7.29 -3.27
C ILE A 195 18.84 7.04 -1.80
N LEU A 196 17.61 6.59 -1.50
CA LEU A 196 17.25 6.16 -0.15
C LEU A 196 18.20 5.08 0.36
N ALA A 197 18.48 4.04 -0.45
CA ALA A 197 19.37 2.95 -0.06
C ALA A 197 20.79 3.47 0.23
N LEU A 198 21.31 4.34 -0.60
CA LEU A 198 22.68 4.88 -0.44
C LEU A 198 22.81 5.79 0.78
N VAL A 199 21.82 6.63 1.05
CA VAL A 199 21.90 7.65 2.11
C VAL A 199 21.59 7.07 3.49
N TYR A 200 20.57 6.21 3.60
CA TYR A 200 20.07 5.75 4.90
C TYR A 200 20.37 4.28 5.21
N ILE A 201 20.40 3.39 4.21
CA ILE A 201 20.60 1.96 4.46
C ILE A 201 22.08 1.61 4.49
N LYS A 202 22.88 2.17 3.60
CA LYS A 202 24.32 1.91 3.55
C LYS A 202 25.06 2.25 4.87
N PRO A 203 24.76 3.38 5.57
CA PRO A 203 25.30 3.64 6.90
C PRO A 203 24.87 2.59 7.93
N LEU A 204 23.60 2.19 7.93
CA LEU A 204 23.06 1.18 8.85
C LEU A 204 23.78 -0.17 8.69
N LEU A 205 24.10 -0.57 7.46
CA LEU A 205 24.84 -1.81 7.16
C LEU A 205 26.29 -1.81 7.64
N LYS A 206 26.87 -0.64 7.93
CA LYS A 206 28.23 -0.52 8.46
C LYS A 206 28.30 -0.68 9.97
N GLU A 207 27.16 -0.65 10.66
CA GLU A 207 27.10 -0.88 12.10
C GLU A 207 27.51 -2.32 12.39
N LYS A 208 28.48 -2.50 13.28
CA LYS A 208 28.92 -3.80 13.76
C LYS A 208 28.46 -3.93 15.21
N GLY A 209 27.91 -5.07 15.56
CA GLY A 209 27.49 -5.42 16.91
C GLY A 209 27.86 -6.86 17.22
N ASP A 210 27.93 -7.19 18.51
CA ASP A 210 28.27 -8.54 18.96
C ASP A 210 27.13 -9.54 18.72
N VAL A 211 25.89 -9.05 18.73
CA VAL A 211 24.70 -9.88 18.49
C VAL A 211 24.32 -9.85 17.02
N LYS A 212 24.32 -11.04 16.39
CA LYS A 212 23.87 -11.21 15.00
C LYS A 212 22.37 -11.38 14.92
N ALA A 213 21.67 -10.40 14.33
CA ALA A 213 20.26 -10.52 14.02
C ALA A 213 20.03 -11.49 12.87
N LYS A 214 19.01 -12.36 13.00
CA LYS A 214 18.59 -13.29 11.95
C LYS A 214 17.15 -13.00 11.58
N LEU A 215 16.86 -13.02 10.28
CA LEU A 215 15.50 -12.96 9.73
C LEU A 215 15.27 -14.19 8.87
N SER A 216 14.10 -14.82 9.03
CA SER A 216 13.70 -16.01 8.30
C SER A 216 12.28 -15.89 7.74
N PHE A 217 11.90 -16.79 6.84
CA PHE A 217 10.52 -16.84 6.33
C PHE A 217 9.47 -17.08 7.42
N ASN A 218 9.82 -17.83 8.46
CA ASN A 218 8.92 -18.11 9.56
C ASN A 218 8.59 -16.86 10.41
N ASP A 219 9.43 -15.83 10.33
CA ASP A 219 9.17 -14.54 10.96
C ASP A 219 8.12 -13.72 10.20
N LEU A 220 7.75 -14.13 8.98
CA LEU A 220 6.74 -13.47 8.15
C LEU A 220 5.40 -14.20 8.24
N ASN A 221 4.47 -13.68 9.03
CA ASN A 221 3.11 -14.21 9.08
C ASN A 221 2.26 -13.67 7.91
N PHE A 222 2.20 -14.42 6.82
CA PHE A 222 1.48 -14.03 5.60
C PHE A 222 -0.02 -13.79 5.85
N SER A 223 -0.64 -14.48 6.79
CA SER A 223 -2.06 -14.28 7.09
C SER A 223 -2.33 -12.90 7.71
N ILE A 224 -1.46 -12.45 8.61
CA ILE A 224 -1.52 -11.08 9.17
C ILE A 224 -1.20 -10.05 8.08
N LEU A 225 -0.23 -10.34 7.21
CA LEU A 225 0.11 -9.48 6.06
C LEU A 225 -1.10 -9.27 5.14
N ILE A 226 -1.85 -10.32 4.83
CA ILE A 226 -3.06 -10.29 4.01
C ILE A 226 -4.14 -9.43 4.69
N LEU A 227 -4.46 -9.73 5.95
CA LEU A 227 -5.52 -9.02 6.67
C LEU A 227 -5.16 -7.55 6.93
N GLY A 228 -3.89 -7.23 7.20
CA GLY A 228 -3.43 -5.85 7.38
C GLY A 228 -3.42 -5.02 6.09
N ASN A 229 -3.40 -5.67 4.93
CA ASN A 229 -3.41 -5.03 3.61
C ASN A 229 -4.67 -5.30 2.79
N PHE A 230 -5.75 -5.77 3.40
CA PHE A 230 -6.96 -6.19 2.67
C PHE A 230 -7.47 -5.12 1.69
N ALA A 231 -7.51 -3.84 2.10
CA ALA A 231 -7.99 -2.75 1.26
C ALA A 231 -7.12 -2.57 0.00
N ASN A 232 -5.78 -2.65 0.13
CA ASN A 232 -4.88 -2.60 -1.02
C ASN A 232 -5.08 -3.82 -1.94
N ILE A 233 -5.28 -5.02 -1.38
CA ILE A 233 -5.55 -6.23 -2.16
C ILE A 233 -6.84 -6.06 -2.96
N ILE A 234 -7.91 -5.54 -2.36
CA ILE A 234 -9.18 -5.25 -3.05
C ILE A 234 -8.95 -4.27 -4.21
N MET A 235 -8.31 -3.13 -3.93
CA MET A 235 -8.06 -2.10 -4.94
C MET A 235 -7.19 -2.60 -6.10
N PHE A 236 -6.14 -3.36 -5.82
CA PHE A 236 -5.24 -3.88 -6.86
C PHE A 236 -5.88 -5.00 -7.67
N SER A 237 -6.63 -5.89 -7.04
CA SER A 237 -7.34 -6.97 -7.75
C SER A 237 -8.40 -6.39 -8.68
N SER A 238 -9.18 -5.41 -8.23
CA SER A 238 -10.20 -4.75 -9.06
C SER A 238 -9.56 -3.92 -10.18
N ARG A 239 -8.43 -3.23 -9.91
CA ARG A 239 -7.65 -2.51 -10.92
C ARG A 239 -7.07 -3.47 -11.97
N PHE A 240 -6.58 -4.63 -11.57
CA PHE A 240 -6.09 -5.65 -12.50
C PHE A 240 -7.20 -6.10 -13.46
N VAL A 241 -8.39 -6.41 -12.91
CA VAL A 241 -9.56 -6.80 -13.72
C VAL A 241 -10.00 -5.69 -14.67
N SER A 242 -9.90 -4.42 -14.28
CA SER A 242 -10.28 -3.29 -15.15
C SER A 242 -9.36 -3.09 -16.36
N GLY A 243 -8.20 -3.75 -16.42
CA GLY A 243 -7.25 -3.64 -17.53
C GLY A 243 -6.90 -4.96 -18.21
N ILE A 244 -7.54 -6.06 -17.84
CA ILE A 244 -7.17 -7.41 -18.34
C ILE A 244 -7.42 -7.59 -19.84
N ASP A 245 -8.30 -6.77 -20.44
CA ASP A 245 -8.57 -6.75 -21.87
C ASP A 245 -7.62 -5.85 -22.67
N GLY A 246 -6.64 -5.24 -22.01
CA GLY A 246 -5.70 -4.29 -22.61
C GLY A 246 -6.32 -2.93 -22.94
N SER A 247 -7.54 -2.63 -22.48
CA SER A 247 -8.18 -1.33 -22.70
C SER A 247 -7.66 -0.24 -21.74
N ASN A 248 -8.01 1.01 -22.04
CA ASN A 248 -7.67 2.15 -21.19
C ASN A 248 -8.58 2.31 -19.93
N ASN A 249 -9.55 1.42 -19.71
CA ASN A 249 -10.40 1.42 -18.52
C ASN A 249 -9.61 1.40 -17.20
N ILE A 250 -8.47 0.74 -17.16
CA ILE A 250 -7.59 0.73 -15.98
C ILE A 250 -7.07 2.12 -15.61
N ALA A 251 -6.89 3.02 -16.58
CA ALA A 251 -6.48 4.39 -16.32
C ALA A 251 -7.58 5.15 -15.59
N TYR A 252 -8.81 5.13 -16.11
CA TYR A 252 -9.98 5.76 -15.46
C TYR A 252 -10.22 5.22 -14.06
N TYR A 253 -10.18 3.90 -13.92
CA TYR A 253 -10.31 3.22 -12.62
C TYR A 253 -9.20 3.66 -11.64
N THR A 254 -7.96 3.77 -12.13
CA THR A 254 -6.83 4.18 -11.28
C THR A 254 -6.99 5.62 -10.80
N TYR A 255 -7.35 6.56 -11.68
CA TYR A 255 -7.61 7.95 -11.28
C TYR A 255 -8.78 8.05 -10.30
N ALA A 256 -9.86 7.29 -10.50
CA ALA A 256 -11.00 7.25 -9.59
C ALA A 256 -10.60 6.75 -8.18
N ILE A 257 -9.83 5.68 -8.11
CA ILE A 257 -9.39 5.11 -6.82
C ILE A 257 -8.47 6.06 -6.04
N ILE A 258 -7.68 6.91 -6.70
CA ILE A 258 -6.74 7.80 -6.01
C ILE A 258 -7.48 8.70 -5.00
N PHE A 259 -8.59 9.32 -5.38
CA PHE A 259 -9.36 10.18 -4.49
C PHE A 259 -9.87 9.41 -3.26
N LEU A 260 -10.47 8.25 -3.50
CA LEU A 260 -11.04 7.41 -2.44
C LEU A 260 -9.94 6.83 -1.51
N ASN A 261 -8.82 6.43 -2.08
CA ASN A 261 -7.70 5.89 -1.32
C ASN A 261 -6.96 6.96 -0.50
N VAL A 262 -6.86 8.19 -0.99
CA VAL A 262 -6.29 9.30 -0.21
C VAL A 262 -7.10 9.50 1.06
N PHE A 263 -8.43 9.52 0.97
CA PHE A 263 -9.30 9.63 2.15
C PHE A 263 -9.16 8.43 3.09
N LEU A 264 -9.23 7.21 2.59
CA LEU A 264 -9.04 5.99 3.38
C LEU A 264 -7.74 6.04 4.18
N THR A 265 -6.65 6.42 3.52
CA THR A 265 -5.31 6.38 4.14
C THR A 265 -4.98 7.61 4.97
N ALA A 266 -5.44 8.79 4.58
CA ALA A 266 -5.15 10.04 5.30
C ALA A 266 -6.07 10.28 6.50
N VAL A 267 -7.33 9.83 6.44
CA VAL A 267 -8.30 10.05 7.50
C VAL A 267 -8.54 8.77 8.29
N VAL A 268 -9.11 7.75 7.65
CA VAL A 268 -9.57 6.54 8.35
C VAL A 268 -8.43 5.78 9.01
N MET A 269 -7.32 5.55 8.30
CA MET A 269 -6.17 4.83 8.88
C MET A 269 -5.48 5.61 10.01
N ASN A 270 -5.44 6.93 9.96
CA ASN A 270 -4.87 7.73 11.07
C ASN A 270 -5.76 7.69 12.31
N VAL A 271 -7.08 7.80 12.15
CA VAL A 271 -8.04 7.61 13.26
C VAL A 271 -7.88 6.22 13.86
N ASN A 272 -7.81 5.18 13.03
CA ASN A 272 -7.63 3.80 13.47
C ASN A 272 -6.32 3.61 14.27
N THR A 273 -5.23 4.27 13.87
CA THR A 273 -3.95 4.20 14.61
C THR A 273 -4.06 4.81 16.00
N LEU A 274 -4.77 5.94 16.15
CA LEU A 274 -5.04 6.56 17.46
C LEU A 274 -5.91 5.65 18.33
N VAL A 275 -6.96 5.09 17.75
CA VAL A 275 -7.86 4.15 18.42
C VAL A 275 -7.11 2.90 18.89
N LEU A 276 -6.25 2.33 18.03
CA LEU A 276 -5.41 1.19 18.38
C LEU A 276 -4.54 1.46 19.62
N LYS A 277 -3.94 2.65 19.70
CA LYS A 277 -3.14 3.06 20.87
C LYS A 277 -4.00 3.11 22.15
N ILE A 278 -5.22 3.62 22.07
CA ILE A 278 -6.12 3.70 23.22
C ILE A 278 -6.58 2.31 23.65
N ILE A 279 -6.95 1.46 22.70
CA ILE A 279 -7.41 0.08 22.96
C ILE A 279 -6.30 -0.77 23.58
N SER A 280 -5.07 -0.63 23.12
CA SER A 280 -3.93 -1.40 23.67
C SER A 280 -3.67 -1.10 25.16
N VAL A 281 -4.14 0.07 25.66
CA VAL A 281 -4.00 0.46 27.06
C VAL A 281 -5.27 0.18 27.88
N LYS A 282 -6.44 0.58 27.36
CA LYS A 282 -7.70 0.58 28.11
C LYS A 282 -8.59 -0.64 27.86
N ARG A 283 -8.37 -1.37 26.75
CA ARG A 283 -9.17 -2.53 26.32
C ARG A 283 -10.68 -2.30 26.31
N ASP A 284 -11.12 -1.07 26.01
CA ASP A 284 -12.52 -0.69 26.02
C ASP A 284 -13.16 -0.82 24.63
N TYR A 285 -14.06 -1.80 24.50
CA TYR A 285 -14.77 -2.07 23.23
C TYR A 285 -15.71 -0.93 22.79
N LYS A 286 -16.20 -0.08 23.73
CA LYS A 286 -17.05 1.06 23.41
C LYS A 286 -16.31 2.07 22.55
N ILE A 287 -15.02 2.26 22.81
CA ILE A 287 -14.16 3.14 22.01
C ILE A 287 -14.06 2.63 20.57
N ILE A 288 -14.00 1.31 20.39
CA ILE A 288 -13.97 0.70 19.05
C ILE A 288 -15.26 0.98 18.29
N LEU A 289 -16.41 0.76 18.93
CA LEU A 289 -17.72 0.99 18.32
C LEU A 289 -17.92 2.47 17.98
N VAL A 290 -17.58 3.37 18.90
CA VAL A 290 -17.68 4.83 18.67
C VAL A 290 -16.76 5.25 17.53
N SER A 291 -15.50 4.77 17.49
CA SER A 291 -14.57 5.11 16.41
C SER A 291 -15.01 4.55 15.06
N THR A 292 -15.57 3.35 15.03
CA THR A 292 -16.13 2.74 13.82
C THR A 292 -17.32 3.56 13.32
N LEU A 293 -18.22 3.96 14.21
CA LEU A 293 -19.36 4.82 13.87
C LEU A 293 -18.90 6.17 13.30
N LEU A 294 -17.96 6.85 13.99
CA LEU A 294 -17.39 8.11 13.51
C LEU A 294 -16.71 7.97 12.14
N SER A 295 -15.90 6.95 11.96
CA SER A 295 -15.25 6.69 10.67
C SER A 295 -16.27 6.43 9.56
N THR A 296 -17.37 5.75 9.87
CA THR A 296 -18.45 5.47 8.93
C THR A 296 -19.21 6.75 8.55
N ILE A 297 -19.55 7.61 9.54
CA ILE A 297 -20.24 8.88 9.30
C ILE A 297 -19.35 9.82 8.46
N ILE A 298 -18.10 10.03 8.88
CA ILE A 298 -17.18 10.92 8.18
C ILE A 298 -16.88 10.37 6.78
N GLY A 299 -16.67 9.05 6.66
CA GLY A 299 -16.47 8.38 5.37
C GLY A 299 -17.70 8.46 4.47
N GLY A 300 -18.91 8.27 5.01
CA GLY A 300 -20.17 8.39 4.29
C GLY A 300 -20.41 9.83 3.77
N LEU A 301 -20.14 10.84 4.60
CA LEU A 301 -20.20 12.24 4.17
C LEU A 301 -19.20 12.54 3.06
N PHE A 302 -17.97 12.05 3.17
CA PHE A 302 -16.97 12.20 2.13
C PHE A 302 -17.41 11.56 0.81
N ILE A 303 -17.92 10.30 0.85
CA ILE A 303 -18.43 9.61 -0.32
C ILE A 303 -19.60 10.36 -0.94
N PHE A 304 -20.52 10.85 -0.14
CA PHE A 304 -21.65 11.66 -0.61
C PHE A 304 -21.18 12.93 -1.33
N ILE A 305 -20.24 13.67 -0.74
CA ILE A 305 -19.69 14.88 -1.36
C ILE A 305 -18.95 14.55 -2.66
N ILE A 306 -18.09 13.52 -2.65
CA ILE A 306 -17.31 13.17 -3.85
C ILE A 306 -18.21 12.63 -4.98
N SER A 307 -19.30 11.93 -4.66
CA SER A 307 -20.25 11.46 -5.67
C SER A 307 -21.05 12.60 -6.31
N LEU A 308 -21.40 13.63 -5.54
CA LEU A 308 -22.11 14.81 -6.08
C LEU A 308 -21.20 15.68 -6.96
N PHE A 309 -19.96 15.88 -6.58
CA PHE A 309 -19.01 16.79 -7.24
C PHE A 309 -17.88 16.03 -7.96
N SER A 310 -18.12 14.78 -8.34
CA SER A 310 -17.08 13.93 -8.97
C SER A 310 -16.51 14.54 -10.25
N PHE A 311 -17.39 15.10 -11.10
CA PHE A 311 -16.97 15.72 -12.35
C PHE A 311 -16.12 16.96 -12.11
N GLU A 312 -16.58 17.89 -11.26
CA GLU A 312 -15.91 19.14 -10.95
C GLU A 312 -14.56 18.90 -10.28
N ILE A 313 -14.49 17.93 -9.37
CA ILE A 313 -13.26 17.56 -8.68
C ILE A 313 -12.25 16.95 -9.66
N VAL A 314 -12.66 16.04 -10.51
CA VAL A 314 -11.77 15.41 -11.51
C VAL A 314 -11.30 16.43 -12.53
N SER A 315 -12.21 17.27 -13.05
CA SER A 315 -11.87 18.35 -14.00
C SER A 315 -10.85 19.31 -13.39
N PHE A 316 -11.11 19.82 -12.20
CA PHE A 316 -10.21 20.74 -11.50
C PHE A 316 -8.82 20.15 -11.27
N VAL A 317 -8.73 18.87 -10.94
CA VAL A 317 -7.46 18.22 -10.57
C VAL A 317 -6.68 17.76 -11.79
N PHE A 318 -7.33 17.10 -12.76
CA PHE A 318 -6.64 16.37 -13.82
C PHE A 318 -6.82 16.95 -15.23
N GLU A 319 -7.90 17.70 -15.51
CA GLU A 319 -8.23 18.14 -16.86
C GLU A 319 -7.24 19.21 -17.37
N ARG A 320 -6.05 18.71 -17.75
CA ARG A 320 -4.97 19.52 -18.34
C ARG A 320 -3.98 18.61 -19.08
N GLY A 321 -3.30 19.18 -20.08
CA GLY A 321 -2.35 18.43 -20.93
C GLY A 321 -3.05 17.34 -21.73
N ALA A 322 -2.62 16.11 -21.60
CA ALA A 322 -3.20 14.95 -22.31
C ALA A 322 -4.52 14.44 -21.70
N PHE A 323 -4.90 14.87 -20.49
CA PHE A 323 -6.15 14.47 -19.85
C PHE A 323 -7.30 15.35 -20.33
N SER A 324 -8.20 14.78 -21.10
CA SER A 324 -9.30 15.47 -21.78
C SER A 324 -10.59 15.50 -20.97
N ASN A 325 -11.58 16.29 -21.44
CA ASN A 325 -12.92 16.29 -20.86
C ASN A 325 -13.63 14.93 -20.96
N SER A 326 -13.38 14.15 -22.01
CA SER A 326 -13.87 12.77 -22.11
C SER A 326 -13.28 11.86 -21.01
N ASP A 327 -12.01 12.05 -20.66
CA ASP A 327 -11.37 11.33 -19.57
C ASP A 327 -11.99 11.74 -18.21
N THR A 328 -12.32 13.02 -18.04
CA THR A 328 -13.03 13.55 -16.87
C THR A 328 -14.39 12.86 -16.69
N LEU A 329 -15.19 12.78 -17.76
CA LEU A 329 -16.50 12.12 -17.74
C LEU A 329 -16.41 10.64 -17.35
N LEU A 330 -15.49 9.90 -17.96
CA LEU A 330 -15.31 8.48 -17.67
C LEU A 330 -14.77 8.24 -16.26
N THR A 331 -13.79 9.04 -15.83
CA THR A 331 -13.23 8.93 -14.48
C THR A 331 -14.26 9.27 -13.40
N SER A 332 -15.05 10.34 -13.57
CA SER A 332 -16.12 10.72 -12.63
C SER A 332 -17.21 9.65 -12.56
N SER A 333 -17.57 9.05 -13.70
CA SER A 333 -18.48 7.92 -13.74
C SER A 333 -17.94 6.71 -12.94
N TYR A 334 -16.63 6.38 -13.07
CA TYR A 334 -16.02 5.34 -12.24
C TYR A 334 -16.03 5.69 -10.76
N ILE A 335 -15.80 6.96 -10.37
CA ILE A 335 -15.91 7.39 -8.96
C ILE A 335 -17.30 7.06 -8.43
N ASN A 336 -18.36 7.46 -9.15
CA ASN A 336 -19.75 7.22 -8.75
C ASN A 336 -20.07 5.74 -8.63
N ASP A 337 -19.54 4.92 -9.53
CA ASP A 337 -19.77 3.48 -9.52
C ASP A 337 -19.10 2.77 -8.33
N ILE A 338 -17.88 3.20 -7.93
CA ILE A 338 -17.08 2.46 -6.93
C ILE A 338 -17.12 3.05 -5.52
N CYS A 339 -17.49 4.33 -5.35
CA CYS A 339 -17.32 5.06 -4.08
C CYS A 339 -18.04 4.38 -2.90
N TRP A 340 -19.24 3.83 -3.10
CA TRP A 340 -20.02 3.19 -2.05
C TRP A 340 -19.38 1.91 -1.51
N SER A 341 -18.56 1.21 -2.31
CA SER A 341 -17.80 0.05 -1.83
C SER A 341 -16.82 0.38 -0.72
N PHE A 342 -16.34 1.62 -0.68
CA PHE A 342 -15.39 2.10 0.34
C PHE A 342 -15.99 2.20 1.74
N ILE A 343 -17.32 2.32 1.89
CA ILE A 343 -17.97 2.27 3.21
C ILE A 343 -17.66 0.94 3.91
N PHE A 344 -17.76 -0.18 3.18
CA PHE A 344 -17.40 -1.50 3.73
C PHE A 344 -15.93 -1.56 4.13
N MET A 345 -15.03 -0.97 3.33
CA MET A 345 -13.60 -0.92 3.65
C MET A 345 -13.30 -0.02 4.86
N PHE A 346 -14.02 1.10 5.04
CA PHE A 346 -13.86 1.98 6.21
C PHE A 346 -14.25 1.24 7.50
N ILE A 347 -15.41 0.61 7.50
CA ILE A 347 -15.89 -0.18 8.65
C ILE A 347 -14.93 -1.35 8.92
N ALA A 348 -14.56 -2.11 7.89
CA ALA A 348 -13.65 -3.22 8.02
C ALA A 348 -12.30 -2.81 8.60
N SER A 349 -11.74 -1.67 8.14
CA SER A 349 -10.45 -1.18 8.64
C SER A 349 -10.48 -0.83 10.13
N ALA A 350 -11.60 -0.30 10.64
CA ALA A 350 -11.78 0.00 12.05
C ALA A 350 -11.96 -1.28 12.89
N LEU A 351 -12.80 -2.22 12.44
CA LEU A 351 -13.10 -3.45 13.16
C LEU A 351 -11.95 -4.47 13.20
N PHE A 352 -11.03 -4.44 12.23
CA PHE A 352 -9.82 -5.28 12.28
C PHE A 352 -8.78 -4.80 13.29
N GLN A 353 -8.77 -3.51 13.68
CA GLN A 353 -7.71 -2.96 14.55
C GLN A 353 -7.57 -3.69 15.88
N PRO A 354 -8.65 -3.92 16.67
CA PRO A 354 -8.52 -4.60 17.96
C PRO A 354 -8.00 -6.03 17.81
N TYR A 355 -8.36 -6.71 16.73
CA TYR A 355 -7.89 -8.07 16.48
C TYR A 355 -6.35 -8.14 16.42
N PHE A 356 -5.67 -7.13 15.87
CA PHE A 356 -4.21 -7.09 15.78
C PHE A 356 -3.51 -6.80 17.13
N THR A 357 -4.25 -6.46 18.19
CA THR A 357 -3.69 -6.32 19.56
C THR A 357 -3.59 -7.64 20.33
N LEU A 358 -4.20 -8.70 19.81
CA LEU A 358 -4.18 -10.02 20.45
C LEU A 358 -2.76 -10.61 20.49
N PRO A 359 -2.48 -11.54 21.44
CA PRO A 359 -1.18 -12.18 21.54
C PRO A 359 -0.74 -12.84 20.24
N GLN A 360 0.54 -12.73 19.91
CA GLN A 360 1.09 -13.23 18.64
C GLN A 360 0.86 -14.74 18.44
N SER A 361 0.89 -15.52 19.51
CA SER A 361 0.61 -16.97 19.48
C SER A 361 -0.81 -17.26 18.99
N TYR A 362 -1.79 -16.48 19.45
CA TYR A 362 -3.18 -16.58 19.03
C TYR A 362 -3.34 -16.11 17.58
N LEU A 363 -2.78 -14.94 17.22
CA LEU A 363 -2.83 -14.40 15.88
C LEU A 363 -2.22 -15.33 14.82
N ASN A 364 -1.12 -16.02 15.14
CA ASN A 364 -0.47 -16.95 14.22
C ASN A 364 -1.36 -18.15 13.85
N LYS A 365 -2.25 -18.56 14.73
CA LYS A 365 -3.21 -19.64 14.49
C LYS A 365 -4.49 -19.13 13.83
N GLU A 366 -5.12 -18.14 14.42
CA GLU A 366 -6.47 -17.71 14.07
C GLU A 366 -6.53 -16.83 12.81
N SER A 367 -5.49 -16.06 12.50
CA SER A 367 -5.46 -15.23 11.30
C SER A 367 -5.57 -16.04 10.00
N LYS A 368 -5.14 -17.31 10.02
CA LYS A 368 -5.25 -18.20 8.86
C LYS A 368 -6.71 -18.48 8.48
N TYR A 369 -7.61 -18.59 9.47
CA TYR A 369 -9.04 -18.83 9.22
C TYR A 369 -9.75 -17.63 8.58
N LEU A 370 -9.24 -16.41 8.77
CA LEU A 370 -9.78 -15.21 8.15
C LEU A 370 -9.10 -14.90 6.80
N ALA A 371 -7.79 -15.08 6.72
CA ALA A 371 -7.02 -14.74 5.51
C ALA A 371 -7.25 -15.73 4.36
N ARG A 372 -7.41 -17.03 4.65
CA ARG A 372 -7.61 -18.06 3.60
C ARG A 372 -8.88 -17.86 2.80
N PRO A 373 -10.08 -17.70 3.40
CA PRO A 373 -11.30 -17.45 2.63
C PRO A 373 -11.20 -16.18 1.80
N PHE A 374 -10.61 -15.11 2.34
CA PHE A 374 -10.45 -13.86 1.62
C PHE A 374 -9.59 -14.04 0.36
N ILE A 375 -8.39 -14.61 0.50
CA ILE A 375 -7.50 -14.85 -0.66
C ILE A 375 -8.09 -15.84 -1.63
N PHE A 376 -8.74 -16.90 -1.15
CA PHE A 376 -9.41 -17.86 -2.01
C PHE A 376 -10.48 -17.19 -2.87
N THR A 377 -11.29 -16.30 -2.28
CA THR A 377 -12.29 -15.53 -3.05
C THR A 377 -11.64 -14.60 -4.08
N VAL A 378 -10.52 -13.94 -3.73
CA VAL A 378 -9.77 -13.13 -4.70
C VAL A 378 -9.38 -13.95 -5.92
N PHE A 379 -8.77 -15.13 -5.71
CA PHE A 379 -8.36 -16.00 -6.82
C PHE A 379 -9.53 -16.56 -7.60
N LEU A 380 -10.62 -16.98 -6.94
CA LEU A 380 -11.82 -17.46 -7.62
C LEU A 380 -12.41 -16.39 -8.54
N LEU A 381 -12.54 -15.15 -8.06
CA LEU A 381 -13.07 -14.05 -8.87
C LEU A 381 -12.13 -13.70 -10.02
N LEU A 382 -10.81 -13.70 -9.81
CA LEU A 382 -9.84 -13.47 -10.88
C LEU A 382 -9.96 -14.52 -11.99
N ILE A 383 -10.05 -15.81 -11.62
CA ILE A 383 -10.25 -16.90 -12.59
C ILE A 383 -11.60 -16.76 -13.28
N TYR A 384 -12.66 -16.48 -12.53
CA TYR A 384 -14.00 -16.30 -13.09
C TYR A 384 -14.03 -15.18 -14.14
N PHE A 385 -13.48 -14.00 -13.84
CA PHE A 385 -13.47 -12.87 -14.77
C PHE A 385 -12.50 -13.05 -15.94
N TYR A 386 -11.44 -13.85 -15.77
CA TYR A 386 -10.59 -14.26 -16.90
C TYR A 386 -11.35 -15.16 -17.89
N LEU A 387 -12.16 -16.09 -17.38
CA LEU A 387 -12.92 -17.03 -18.20
C LEU A 387 -14.21 -16.41 -18.78
N ASN A 388 -14.84 -15.46 -18.07
CA ASN A 388 -16.13 -14.87 -18.43
C ASN A 388 -15.99 -13.36 -18.65
N ASN A 389 -15.94 -12.96 -19.90
CA ASN A 389 -15.82 -11.55 -20.25
C ASN A 389 -17.20 -10.88 -20.35
N HIS A 390 -17.73 -10.40 -19.22
CA HIS A 390 -18.98 -9.59 -19.17
C HIS A 390 -18.73 -8.09 -19.36
N GLY A 391 -17.52 -7.70 -19.79
CA GLY A 391 -17.03 -6.32 -19.87
C GLY A 391 -16.24 -5.94 -18.62
N VAL A 392 -15.04 -5.40 -18.83
CA VAL A 392 -14.05 -5.15 -17.76
C VAL A 392 -14.54 -4.16 -16.73
N ARG A 393 -15.35 -3.17 -17.11
CA ARG A 393 -15.94 -2.21 -16.18
C ARG A 393 -16.87 -2.93 -15.19
N PHE A 394 -17.81 -3.71 -15.67
CA PHE A 394 -18.73 -4.49 -14.84
C PHE A 394 -17.96 -5.46 -13.94
N ASN A 395 -17.00 -6.20 -14.49
CA ASN A 395 -16.19 -7.15 -13.75
C ASN A 395 -15.40 -6.49 -12.61
N SER A 396 -14.81 -5.31 -12.86
CA SER A 396 -14.07 -4.55 -11.84
C SER A 396 -14.98 -4.03 -10.72
N LEU A 397 -16.22 -3.64 -11.06
CA LEU A 397 -17.23 -3.24 -10.06
C LEU A 397 -17.66 -4.42 -9.18
N VAL A 398 -18.01 -5.55 -9.80
CA VAL A 398 -18.36 -6.76 -9.04
C VAL A 398 -17.21 -7.19 -8.13
N MET A 399 -15.96 -7.12 -8.62
CA MET A 399 -14.78 -7.46 -7.84
C MET A 399 -14.64 -6.59 -6.59
N ILE A 400 -14.69 -5.25 -6.74
CA ILE A 400 -14.50 -4.33 -5.61
C ILE A 400 -15.64 -4.44 -4.59
N TYR A 401 -16.90 -4.53 -5.01
CA TYR A 401 -18.04 -4.66 -4.10
C TYR A 401 -18.02 -6.00 -3.35
N THR A 402 -17.80 -7.10 -4.06
CA THR A 402 -17.78 -8.44 -3.44
C THR A 402 -16.67 -8.56 -2.43
N LEU A 403 -15.45 -8.15 -2.76
CA LEU A 403 -14.31 -8.24 -1.84
C LEU A 403 -14.43 -7.26 -0.67
N SER A 404 -14.98 -6.06 -0.88
CA SER A 404 -15.23 -5.09 0.19
C SER A 404 -16.28 -5.62 1.17
N PHE A 405 -17.35 -6.21 0.67
CA PHE A 405 -18.38 -6.83 1.51
C PHE A 405 -17.85 -8.04 2.30
N ILE A 406 -17.08 -8.91 1.65
CA ILE A 406 -16.43 -10.05 2.33
C ILE A 406 -15.47 -9.57 3.42
N SER A 407 -14.65 -8.53 3.14
CA SER A 407 -13.76 -7.98 4.16
C SER A 407 -14.51 -7.40 5.35
N PHE A 408 -15.67 -6.78 5.11
CA PHE A 408 -16.56 -6.31 6.17
C PHE A 408 -17.08 -7.47 7.03
N VAL A 409 -17.59 -8.55 6.42
CA VAL A 409 -18.04 -9.74 7.16
C VAL A 409 -16.91 -10.38 7.98
N LEU A 410 -15.72 -10.53 7.37
CA LEU A 410 -14.55 -11.08 8.07
C LEU A 410 -14.09 -10.17 9.22
N SER A 411 -14.22 -8.86 9.10
CA SER A 411 -13.88 -7.92 10.17
C SER A 411 -14.83 -8.02 11.36
N ILE A 412 -16.12 -8.26 11.12
CA ILE A 412 -17.09 -8.57 12.20
C ILE A 412 -16.68 -9.86 12.92
N ILE A 413 -16.33 -10.91 12.19
CA ILE A 413 -15.87 -12.17 12.78
C ILE A 413 -14.59 -11.95 13.62
N ALA A 414 -13.65 -11.14 13.10
CA ALA A 414 -12.42 -10.79 13.81
C ALA A 414 -12.72 -10.02 15.11
N PHE A 415 -13.65 -9.07 15.07
CA PHE A 415 -14.09 -8.29 16.23
C PHE A 415 -14.77 -9.19 17.29
N VAL A 416 -15.64 -10.10 16.88
CA VAL A 416 -16.29 -11.07 17.79
C VAL A 416 -15.24 -12.00 18.43
N LYS A 417 -14.24 -12.43 17.68
CA LYS A 417 -13.12 -13.24 18.23
C LYS A 417 -12.30 -12.45 19.24
N TYR A 418 -12.01 -11.18 18.96
CA TYR A 418 -11.35 -10.28 19.90
C TYR A 418 -12.17 -10.16 21.20
N TYR A 419 -13.45 -9.87 21.10
CA TYR A 419 -14.35 -9.72 22.23
C TYR A 419 -14.40 -10.98 23.12
N ARG A 420 -14.50 -12.17 22.51
CA ARG A 420 -14.50 -13.45 23.24
C ARG A 420 -13.18 -13.81 23.91
N HIS A 421 -12.07 -13.29 23.42
CA HIS A 421 -10.76 -13.56 24.00
C HIS A 421 -10.45 -12.66 25.20
N GLU A 422 -11.06 -11.47 25.25
CA GLU A 422 -10.84 -10.48 26.31
C GLU A 422 -11.83 -10.65 27.50
N ILE A 423 -12.95 -11.36 27.30
CA ILE A 423 -13.88 -11.77 28.36
C ILE A 423 -13.47 -13.15 28.88
#